data_250f86d5e421e4a99136b718b20505db
#
_entry.id   250f86d5e421e4a99136b718b20505db
#
_cell.length_a   1.000
_cell.length_b   1.000
_cell.length_c   1.000
_cell.angle_alpha   90.00
_cell.angle_beta   90.00
_cell.angle_gamma   90.00
#
_symmetry.space_group_name_H-M   'P 1'
#
loop_
_entity.id
_entity.type
_entity.pdbx_description
1 polymer ?
#
loop_
_entity_poly.entity_id
_entity_poly.type
_entity_poly.pdbx_seq_one_letter_code
_entity_poly.pdbx_strand_id
1 'polypeptide(L)'
;VREALRFQSGYFGVKNNDAWIDELLANLGLSDKANANMRQLSGGMKRRVLVAQALVHKPPIIVLDEPTAGVDVELRQTLWHFIARLNKEGHTVLLTTHYLEEAEALCGRIAMLKAGRVVALDRTSELLKTASGSVLQFKTDALLPPALDHLARVTGRIVQLPARDAAEIENHLATLRVAGVEVQDMEIRRPDLEDVFLQVMSGTSASNIPLSEVAL
;
A
#
# COMPACT_ATOMS: atom_id res chain seq x y z
N VAL A 1 20.50 -20.17 7.55
CA VAL A 1 19.79 -19.33 6.58
C VAL A 1 20.60 -19.25 5.28
N ARG A 2 21.84 -18.77 5.31
CA ARG A 2 22.72 -18.66 4.15
C ARG A 2 22.84 -19.97 3.37
N GLU A 3 23.03 -21.11 4.05
CA GLU A 3 23.11 -22.42 3.43
C GLU A 3 21.84 -22.76 2.65
N ALA A 4 20.67 -22.45 3.22
CA ALA A 4 19.39 -22.69 2.52
C ALA A 4 19.29 -21.84 1.23
N LEU A 5 19.77 -20.59 1.26
CA LEU A 5 19.80 -19.73 0.06
C LEU A 5 20.83 -20.21 -0.97
N ARG A 6 22.00 -20.67 -0.54
CA ARG A 6 22.99 -21.30 -1.42
C ARG A 6 22.44 -22.57 -2.09
N PHE A 7 21.77 -23.41 -1.31
CA PHE A 7 21.12 -24.61 -1.83
C PHE A 7 20.07 -24.25 -2.89
N GLN A 8 19.19 -23.30 -2.57
CA GLN A 8 18.16 -22.82 -3.50
C GLN A 8 18.78 -22.22 -4.77
N SER A 9 19.83 -21.40 -4.62
CA SER A 9 20.59 -20.83 -5.76
C SER A 9 21.16 -21.91 -6.65
N GLY A 10 21.79 -22.94 -6.05
CA GLY A 10 22.34 -24.10 -6.76
C GLY A 10 21.28 -24.94 -7.48
N TYR A 11 20.08 -25.06 -6.89
CA TYR A 11 18.95 -25.75 -7.52
C TYR A 11 18.55 -25.10 -8.86
N PHE A 12 18.61 -23.77 -8.92
CA PHE A 12 18.37 -23.00 -10.16
C PHE A 12 19.63 -22.84 -11.05
N GLY A 13 20.72 -23.55 -10.73
CA GLY A 13 21.95 -23.52 -11.53
C GLY A 13 22.80 -22.23 -11.37
N VAL A 14 22.45 -21.35 -10.43
CA VAL A 14 23.20 -20.10 -10.18
C VAL A 14 24.39 -20.40 -9.27
N LYS A 15 25.61 -20.26 -9.78
CA LYS A 15 26.86 -20.46 -9.05
C LYS A 15 27.46 -19.14 -8.58
N ASN A 16 28.28 -19.17 -7.53
CA ASN A 16 29.00 -18.02 -6.97
C ASN A 16 28.08 -16.83 -6.62
N ASN A 17 26.95 -17.11 -6.00
CA ASN A 17 25.87 -16.14 -5.74
C ASN A 17 25.94 -15.49 -4.34
N ASP A 18 27.09 -15.58 -3.66
CA ASP A 18 27.21 -15.16 -2.27
C ASP A 18 26.99 -13.65 -2.09
N ALA A 19 27.49 -12.84 -3.02
CA ALA A 19 27.29 -11.39 -2.96
C ALA A 19 25.81 -11.01 -3.02
N TRP A 20 25.05 -11.67 -3.90
CA TRP A 20 23.60 -11.45 -4.00
C TRP A 20 22.84 -11.99 -2.76
N ILE A 21 23.26 -13.14 -2.23
CA ILE A 21 22.71 -13.69 -0.98
C ILE A 21 22.94 -12.71 0.18
N ASP A 22 24.12 -12.10 0.29
CA ASP A 22 24.41 -11.11 1.32
C ASP A 22 23.54 -9.87 1.16
N GLU A 23 23.35 -9.42 -0.06
CA GLU A 23 22.47 -8.30 -0.37
C GLU A 23 21.01 -8.59 -0.01
N LEU A 24 20.48 -9.78 -0.34
CA LEU A 24 19.16 -10.23 0.05
C LEU A 24 19.00 -10.25 1.57
N LEU A 25 19.97 -10.80 2.29
CA LEU A 25 19.94 -10.87 3.76
C LEU A 25 19.92 -9.47 4.37
N ALA A 26 20.69 -8.54 3.83
CA ALA A 26 20.72 -7.15 4.30
C ALA A 26 19.37 -6.44 4.09
N ASN A 27 18.83 -6.48 2.86
CA ASN A 27 17.55 -5.83 2.54
C ASN A 27 16.35 -6.45 3.27
N LEU A 28 16.45 -7.70 3.69
CA LEU A 28 15.41 -8.42 4.43
C LEU A 28 15.64 -8.41 5.97
N GLY A 29 16.65 -7.66 6.46
CA GLY A 29 16.96 -7.57 7.89
C GLY A 29 17.31 -8.92 8.51
N LEU A 30 18.10 -9.73 7.80
CA LEU A 30 18.50 -11.08 8.20
C LEU A 30 20.01 -11.24 8.30
N SER A 31 20.80 -10.16 8.17
CA SER A 31 22.27 -10.22 8.17
C SER A 31 22.85 -10.87 9.45
N ASP A 32 22.32 -10.49 10.60
CA ASP A 32 22.71 -11.03 11.93
C ASP A 32 22.28 -12.48 12.13
N LYS A 33 21.35 -12.97 11.32
CA LYS A 33 20.82 -14.35 11.31
C LYS A 33 21.32 -15.19 10.14
N ALA A 34 22.27 -14.68 9.36
CA ALA A 34 22.78 -15.37 8.17
C ALA A 34 23.22 -16.82 8.44
N ASN A 35 23.87 -17.06 9.59
CA ASN A 35 24.35 -18.38 10.00
C ASN A 35 23.42 -19.10 10.98
N ALA A 36 22.26 -18.53 11.31
CA ALA A 36 21.31 -19.14 12.24
C ALA A 36 20.60 -20.34 11.60
N ASN A 37 20.20 -21.30 12.44
CA ASN A 37 19.34 -22.39 12.03
C ASN A 37 17.91 -21.88 11.82
N MET A 38 17.22 -22.36 10.79
CA MET A 38 15.84 -22.01 10.48
C MET A 38 14.87 -22.20 11.67
N ARG A 39 15.15 -23.19 12.53
CA ARG A 39 14.33 -23.46 13.73
C ARG A 39 14.41 -22.35 14.79
N GLN A 40 15.49 -21.58 14.79
CA GLN A 40 15.74 -20.50 15.75
C GLN A 40 15.10 -19.16 15.33
N LEU A 41 14.51 -19.09 14.14
CA LEU A 41 13.90 -17.89 13.59
C LEU A 41 12.46 -17.74 14.06
N SER A 42 12.05 -16.49 14.29
CA SER A 42 10.65 -16.14 14.47
C SER A 42 9.81 -16.40 13.20
N GLY A 43 8.49 -16.39 13.33
CA GLY A 43 7.59 -16.59 12.17
C GLY A 43 7.82 -15.54 11.07
N GLY A 44 7.95 -14.26 11.45
CA GLY A 44 8.26 -13.18 10.52
C GLY A 44 9.63 -13.31 9.86
N MET A 45 10.67 -13.74 10.61
CA MET A 45 11.99 -14.04 10.03
C MET A 45 11.92 -15.19 9.02
N LYS A 46 11.19 -16.27 9.32
CA LYS A 46 11.00 -17.39 8.39
C LYS A 46 10.33 -16.92 7.10
N ARG A 47 9.28 -16.09 7.19
CA ARG A 47 8.62 -15.51 6.01
C ARG A 47 9.61 -14.71 5.15
N ARG A 48 10.45 -13.89 5.75
CA ARG A 48 11.49 -13.13 5.03
C ARG A 48 12.55 -14.04 4.37
N VAL A 49 12.89 -15.16 4.98
CA VAL A 49 13.75 -16.18 4.33
C VAL A 49 13.06 -16.79 3.12
N LEU A 50 11.74 -17.06 3.16
CA LEU A 50 11.00 -17.53 1.99
C LEU A 50 11.02 -16.52 0.86
N VAL A 51 10.89 -15.22 1.17
CA VAL A 51 11.06 -14.15 0.18
C VAL A 51 12.48 -14.16 -0.41
N ALA A 52 13.52 -14.30 0.43
CA ALA A 52 14.90 -14.43 -0.06
C ALA A 52 15.09 -15.63 -0.98
N GLN A 53 14.49 -16.76 -0.66
CA GLN A 53 14.54 -17.97 -1.50
C GLN A 53 13.87 -17.76 -2.85
N ALA A 54 12.75 -17.03 -2.89
CA ALA A 54 12.06 -16.70 -4.14
C ALA A 54 12.88 -15.76 -5.03
N LEU A 55 13.75 -14.93 -4.45
CA LEU A 55 14.54 -13.91 -5.14
C LEU A 55 15.97 -14.36 -5.49
N VAL A 56 16.48 -15.44 -4.86
CA VAL A 56 17.90 -15.80 -4.93
C VAL A 56 18.40 -16.12 -6.34
N HIS A 57 17.53 -16.58 -7.23
CA HIS A 57 17.83 -16.90 -8.61
C HIS A 57 17.46 -15.78 -9.61
N LYS A 58 17.12 -14.59 -9.13
CA LYS A 58 16.77 -13.39 -9.93
C LYS A 58 15.70 -13.69 -10.99
N PRO A 59 14.50 -14.16 -10.60
CA PRO A 59 13.46 -14.50 -11.57
C PRO A 59 12.96 -13.24 -12.30
N PRO A 60 12.59 -13.31 -13.60
CA PRO A 60 12.07 -12.15 -14.34
C PRO A 60 10.69 -11.70 -13.82
N ILE A 61 9.93 -12.59 -13.21
CA ILE A 61 8.61 -12.31 -12.60
C ILE A 61 8.67 -12.71 -11.13
N ILE A 62 8.26 -11.80 -10.26
CA ILE A 62 8.24 -11.96 -8.80
C ILE A 62 6.80 -11.79 -8.33
N VAL A 63 6.29 -12.79 -7.60
CA VAL A 63 4.97 -12.71 -6.96
C VAL A 63 5.16 -12.67 -5.46
N LEU A 64 4.70 -11.62 -4.82
CA LEU A 64 4.81 -11.37 -3.38
C LEU A 64 3.40 -11.26 -2.78
N ASP A 65 3.09 -12.15 -1.86
CA ASP A 65 1.83 -12.13 -1.13
C ASP A 65 2.05 -11.49 0.25
N GLU A 66 1.51 -10.27 0.44
CA GLU A 66 1.63 -9.45 1.63
C GLU A 66 3.09 -9.36 2.17
N PRO A 67 4.05 -8.86 1.38
CA PRO A 67 5.47 -9.00 1.71
C PRO A 67 5.89 -8.29 3.01
N THR A 68 5.15 -7.26 3.42
CA THR A 68 5.46 -6.44 4.60
C THR A 68 4.57 -6.72 5.82
N ALA A 69 3.68 -7.72 5.75
CA ALA A 69 2.81 -8.04 6.87
C ALA A 69 3.62 -8.46 8.12
N GLY A 70 3.35 -7.79 9.24
CA GLY A 70 4.04 -8.04 10.51
C GLY A 70 5.51 -7.58 10.56
N VAL A 71 5.91 -6.69 9.65
CA VAL A 71 7.23 -6.07 9.61
C VAL A 71 7.15 -4.68 10.26
N ASP A 72 8.16 -4.31 11.05
CA ASP A 72 8.26 -2.97 11.62
C ASP A 72 8.45 -1.88 10.53
N VAL A 73 8.23 -0.62 10.89
CA VAL A 73 8.18 0.50 9.94
C VAL A 73 9.51 0.68 9.21
N GLU A 74 10.64 0.59 9.89
CA GLU A 74 11.96 0.82 9.30
C GLU A 74 12.31 -0.26 8.28
N LEU A 75 12.10 -1.52 8.64
CA LEU A 75 12.34 -2.64 7.76
C LEU A 75 11.34 -2.68 6.58
N ARG A 76 10.08 -2.22 6.80
CA ARG A 76 9.10 -2.06 5.72
C ARG A 76 9.60 -1.10 4.66
N GLN A 77 10.09 0.07 5.05
CA GLN A 77 10.64 1.06 4.12
C GLN A 77 11.85 0.50 3.35
N THR A 78 12.75 -0.21 4.04
CA THR A 78 13.90 -0.87 3.41
C THR A 78 13.44 -1.87 2.34
N LEU A 79 12.41 -2.67 2.66
CA LEU A 79 11.84 -3.65 1.72
C LEU A 79 11.14 -2.98 0.53
N TRP A 80 10.45 -1.86 0.75
CA TRP A 80 9.85 -1.08 -0.34
C TRP A 80 10.91 -0.55 -1.31
N HIS A 81 11.99 0.05 -0.80
CA HIS A 81 13.10 0.51 -1.63
C HIS A 81 13.72 -0.64 -2.42
N PHE A 82 13.87 -1.80 -1.79
CA PHE A 82 14.42 -2.98 -2.43
C PHE A 82 13.51 -3.49 -3.56
N ILE A 83 12.20 -3.62 -3.33
CA ILE A 83 11.21 -4.03 -4.34
C ILE A 83 11.18 -3.04 -5.51
N ALA A 84 11.16 -1.73 -5.23
CA ALA A 84 11.19 -0.69 -6.24
C ALA A 84 12.47 -0.75 -7.11
N ARG A 85 13.61 -1.07 -6.49
CA ARG A 85 14.87 -1.27 -7.21
C ARG A 85 14.81 -2.49 -8.12
N LEU A 86 14.33 -3.63 -7.65
CA LEU A 86 14.16 -4.83 -8.48
C LEU A 86 13.30 -4.54 -9.71
N ASN A 87 12.23 -3.79 -9.54
CA ASN A 87 11.39 -3.40 -10.66
C ASN A 87 12.15 -2.49 -11.66
N LYS A 88 12.95 -1.53 -11.20
CA LYS A 88 13.80 -0.69 -12.04
C LYS A 88 14.90 -1.50 -12.77
N GLU A 89 15.37 -2.58 -12.18
CA GLU A 89 16.35 -3.51 -12.77
C GLU A 89 15.71 -4.45 -13.81
N GLY A 90 14.40 -4.33 -14.06
CA GLY A 90 13.69 -5.05 -15.12
C GLY A 90 12.87 -6.26 -14.65
N HIS A 91 12.77 -6.49 -13.34
CA HIS A 91 11.88 -7.52 -12.82
C HIS A 91 10.42 -7.04 -12.86
N THR A 92 9.52 -7.88 -13.32
CA THR A 92 8.08 -7.66 -13.16
C THR A 92 7.66 -8.10 -11.76
N VAL A 93 7.10 -7.18 -10.98
CA VAL A 93 6.65 -7.47 -9.63
C VAL A 93 5.12 -7.42 -9.56
N LEU A 94 4.52 -8.53 -9.15
CA LEU A 94 3.11 -8.61 -8.75
C LEU A 94 3.07 -8.76 -7.24
N LEU A 95 2.43 -7.83 -6.54
CA LEU A 95 2.26 -7.95 -5.10
C LEU A 95 0.78 -7.88 -4.70
N THR A 96 0.41 -8.60 -3.65
CA THR A 96 -0.85 -8.41 -2.96
C THR A 96 -0.59 -7.71 -1.64
N THR A 97 -1.46 -6.80 -1.26
CA THR A 97 -1.38 -6.09 0.02
C THR A 97 -2.75 -5.61 0.44
N HIS A 98 -2.97 -5.46 1.74
CA HIS A 98 -4.09 -4.76 2.33
C HIS A 98 -3.67 -3.36 2.84
N TYR A 99 -2.40 -3.00 2.71
CA TYR A 99 -1.88 -1.66 3.02
C TYR A 99 -1.94 -0.79 1.75
N LEU A 100 -2.91 0.13 1.71
CA LEU A 100 -3.11 1.00 0.55
C LEU A 100 -1.93 1.93 0.31
N GLU A 101 -1.26 2.38 1.36
CA GLU A 101 -0.02 3.16 1.29
C GLU A 101 1.10 2.39 0.55
N GLU A 102 1.24 1.08 0.80
CA GLU A 102 2.20 0.23 0.09
C GLU A 102 1.88 0.14 -1.41
N ALA A 103 0.59 -0.09 -1.73
CA ALA A 103 0.14 -0.14 -3.11
C ALA A 103 0.37 1.19 -3.84
N GLU A 104 0.08 2.33 -3.20
CA GLU A 104 0.30 3.65 -3.76
C GLU A 104 1.79 3.94 -4.00
N ALA A 105 2.65 3.58 -3.03
CA ALA A 105 4.08 3.85 -3.10
C ALA A 105 4.83 2.98 -4.14
N LEU A 106 4.41 1.72 -4.33
CA LEU A 106 5.17 0.73 -5.10
C LEU A 106 4.58 0.41 -6.47
N CYS A 107 3.24 0.52 -6.63
CA CYS A 107 2.56 -0.01 -7.78
C CYS A 107 2.26 1.06 -8.84
N GLY A 108 2.73 0.84 -10.06
CA GLY A 108 2.35 1.67 -11.21
C GLY A 108 0.92 1.41 -11.71
N ARG A 109 0.40 0.19 -11.44
CA ARG A 109 -1.00 -0.22 -11.72
C ARG A 109 -1.55 -0.99 -10.53
N ILE A 110 -2.83 -0.79 -10.25
CA ILE A 110 -3.52 -1.40 -9.11
C ILE A 110 -4.81 -2.04 -9.57
N ALA A 111 -5.05 -3.29 -9.16
CA ALA A 111 -6.32 -3.98 -9.26
C ALA A 111 -6.98 -4.04 -7.88
N MET A 112 -8.19 -3.49 -7.74
CA MET A 112 -8.98 -3.61 -6.51
C MET A 112 -9.95 -4.77 -6.65
N LEU A 113 -9.97 -5.65 -5.63
CA LEU A 113 -10.80 -6.84 -5.62
C LEU A 113 -11.90 -6.72 -4.55
N LYS A 114 -13.14 -7.10 -4.93
CA LYS A 114 -14.27 -7.23 -4.02
C LYS A 114 -15.01 -8.53 -4.31
N ALA A 115 -15.17 -9.37 -3.29
CA ALA A 115 -15.86 -10.66 -3.42
C ALA A 115 -15.35 -11.53 -4.59
N GLY A 116 -14.02 -11.59 -4.78
CA GLY A 116 -13.37 -12.38 -5.83
C GLY A 116 -13.45 -11.79 -7.24
N ARG A 117 -13.95 -10.57 -7.39
CA ARG A 117 -14.04 -9.87 -8.67
C ARG A 117 -13.19 -8.60 -8.67
N VAL A 118 -12.57 -8.30 -9.80
CA VAL A 118 -11.90 -7.03 -10.01
C VAL A 118 -12.96 -5.95 -10.18
N VAL A 119 -12.96 -4.96 -9.30
CA VAL A 119 -13.92 -3.83 -9.31
C VAL A 119 -13.28 -2.53 -9.81
N ALA A 120 -11.95 -2.45 -9.82
CA ALA A 120 -11.18 -1.38 -10.46
C ALA A 120 -9.83 -1.93 -10.91
N LEU A 121 -9.34 -1.49 -12.06
CA LEU A 121 -8.00 -1.81 -12.58
C LEU A 121 -7.51 -0.67 -13.43
N ASP A 122 -6.54 0.08 -12.94
CA ASP A 122 -5.95 1.18 -13.69
C ASP A 122 -4.54 1.53 -13.17
N ARG A 123 -3.90 2.52 -13.80
CA ARG A 123 -2.68 3.14 -13.27
C ARG A 123 -2.98 3.83 -11.95
N THR A 124 -2.06 3.77 -11.01
CA THR A 124 -2.18 4.44 -9.70
C THR A 124 -2.53 5.91 -9.86
N SER A 125 -1.87 6.62 -10.80
CA SER A 125 -2.15 8.03 -11.09
C SER A 125 -3.57 8.29 -11.62
N GLU A 126 -4.14 7.37 -12.39
CA GLU A 126 -5.51 7.52 -12.92
C GLU A 126 -6.54 7.21 -11.83
N LEU A 127 -6.30 6.19 -11.01
CA LEU A 127 -7.14 5.91 -9.84
C LEU A 127 -7.22 7.10 -8.88
N LEU A 128 -6.08 7.73 -8.58
CA LEU A 128 -6.05 8.92 -7.72
C LEU A 128 -6.79 10.12 -8.33
N LYS A 129 -6.84 10.23 -9.66
CA LYS A 129 -7.63 11.27 -10.33
C LYS A 129 -9.15 11.01 -10.26
N THR A 130 -9.59 9.76 -10.10
CA THR A 130 -11.03 9.45 -9.97
C THR A 130 -11.62 9.96 -8.67
N ALA A 131 -10.82 10.05 -7.62
CA ALA A 131 -11.17 10.76 -6.39
C ALA A 131 -10.95 12.27 -6.61
N SER A 132 -11.76 12.87 -7.50
CA SER A 132 -11.68 14.30 -7.79
C SER A 132 -12.06 15.12 -6.57
N GLY A 133 -11.31 16.22 -6.34
CA GLY A 133 -11.58 17.13 -5.25
C GLY A 133 -10.48 17.19 -4.20
N SER A 134 -10.88 17.53 -3.00
CA SER A 134 -10.04 17.65 -1.82
C SER A 134 -10.70 16.98 -0.63
N VAL A 135 -9.94 16.70 0.40
CA VAL A 135 -10.46 16.24 1.68
C VAL A 135 -10.15 17.31 2.73
N LEU A 136 -11.21 17.87 3.32
CA LEU A 136 -11.08 18.74 4.48
C LEU A 136 -10.91 17.85 5.71
N GLN A 137 -9.74 17.88 6.32
CA GLN A 137 -9.43 17.14 7.54
C GLN A 137 -9.29 18.10 8.71
N PHE A 138 -9.88 17.75 9.85
CA PHE A 138 -9.76 18.53 11.08
C PHE A 138 -10.00 17.66 12.32
N LYS A 139 -9.71 18.20 13.49
CA LYS A 139 -10.01 17.57 14.78
C LYS A 139 -11.16 18.30 15.48
N THR A 140 -12.05 17.54 16.11
CA THR A 140 -13.10 18.07 16.97
C THR A 140 -13.49 17.04 18.04
N ASP A 141 -14.00 17.54 19.17
CA ASP A 141 -14.67 16.72 20.20
C ASP A 141 -16.19 16.85 20.12
N ALA A 142 -16.71 17.74 19.28
CA ALA A 142 -18.13 17.98 19.10
C ALA A 142 -18.76 16.97 18.14
N LEU A 143 -20.06 16.72 18.33
CA LEU A 143 -20.84 15.96 17.35
C LEU A 143 -21.01 16.77 16.07
N LEU A 144 -20.91 16.08 14.94
CA LEU A 144 -21.11 16.72 13.64
C LEU A 144 -22.60 17.04 13.41
N PRO A 145 -22.91 18.12 12.69
CA PRO A 145 -24.28 18.40 12.27
C PRO A 145 -24.76 17.31 11.31
N PRO A 146 -26.06 16.90 11.36
CA PRO A 146 -26.60 15.82 10.51
C PRO A 146 -26.35 16.01 9.00
N ALA A 147 -26.23 17.26 8.56
CA ALA A 147 -25.92 17.60 7.17
C ALA A 147 -24.54 17.13 6.72
N LEU A 148 -23.58 16.97 7.64
CA LEU A 148 -22.19 16.56 7.35
C LEU A 148 -21.88 15.16 7.88
N ASP A 149 -22.61 14.69 8.87
CA ASP A 149 -22.32 13.40 9.54
C ASP A 149 -22.34 12.22 8.55
N HIS A 150 -23.30 12.20 7.63
CA HIS A 150 -23.41 11.14 6.61
C HIS A 150 -22.31 11.18 5.51
N LEU A 151 -21.61 12.31 5.37
CA LEU A 151 -20.49 12.50 4.44
C LEU A 151 -19.15 12.28 5.13
N ALA A 152 -19.12 12.44 6.46
CA ALA A 152 -17.92 12.46 7.24
C ALA A 152 -17.38 11.07 7.52
N ARG A 153 -16.06 10.92 7.41
CA ARG A 153 -15.32 9.81 8.00
C ARG A 153 -14.74 10.28 9.32
N VAL A 154 -15.13 9.62 10.41
CA VAL A 154 -14.68 9.97 11.76
C VAL A 154 -13.81 8.85 12.32
N THR A 155 -12.59 9.20 12.74
CA THR A 155 -11.65 8.28 13.39
C THR A 155 -11.13 8.93 14.67
N GLY A 156 -11.70 8.55 15.81
CA GLY A 156 -11.45 9.24 17.07
C GLY A 156 -11.88 10.70 16.99
N ARG A 157 -10.94 11.64 17.12
CA ARG A 157 -11.20 13.09 17.01
C ARG A 157 -11.04 13.62 15.59
N ILE A 158 -10.47 12.81 14.67
CA ILE A 158 -10.19 13.24 13.31
C ILE A 158 -11.43 13.05 12.46
N VAL A 159 -11.83 14.13 11.82
CA VAL A 159 -12.94 14.18 10.86
C VAL A 159 -12.38 14.46 9.47
N GLN A 160 -12.84 13.71 8.49
CA GLN A 160 -12.49 13.87 7.08
C GLN A 160 -13.78 14.05 6.28
N LEU A 161 -13.88 15.17 5.57
CA LEU A 161 -15.01 15.52 4.71
C LEU A 161 -14.52 15.65 3.26
N PRO A 162 -15.01 14.82 2.34
CA PRO A 162 -14.71 15.00 0.93
C PRO A 162 -15.35 16.28 0.41
N ALA A 163 -14.66 16.99 -0.48
CA ALA A 163 -15.14 18.20 -1.12
C ALA A 163 -14.68 18.22 -2.58
N ARG A 164 -15.58 18.51 -3.51
CA ARG A 164 -15.29 18.54 -4.96
C ARG A 164 -14.45 19.76 -5.34
N ASP A 165 -14.66 20.88 -4.65
CA ASP A 165 -13.99 22.13 -4.94
C ASP A 165 -13.88 23.03 -3.69
N ALA A 166 -13.28 24.20 -3.85
CA ALA A 166 -13.10 25.16 -2.77
C ALA A 166 -14.43 25.70 -2.22
N ALA A 167 -15.46 25.83 -3.06
CA ALA A 167 -16.78 26.32 -2.62
C ALA A 167 -17.46 25.31 -1.71
N GLU A 168 -17.31 24.02 -1.96
CA GLU A 168 -17.84 22.95 -1.09
C GLU A 168 -17.10 22.93 0.27
N ILE A 169 -15.78 23.15 0.27
CA ILE A 169 -15.00 23.31 1.52
C ILE A 169 -15.53 24.49 2.33
N GLU A 170 -15.77 25.64 1.69
CA GLU A 170 -16.33 26.83 2.33
C GLU A 170 -17.71 26.55 2.93
N ASN A 171 -18.57 25.84 2.21
CA ASN A 171 -19.89 25.43 2.69
C ASN A 171 -19.80 24.49 3.90
N HIS A 172 -18.86 23.52 3.90
CA HIS A 172 -18.62 22.65 5.04
C HIS A 172 -18.20 23.45 6.28
N LEU A 173 -17.24 24.39 6.11
CA LEU A 173 -16.77 25.25 7.19
C LEU A 173 -17.88 26.18 7.71
N ALA A 174 -18.72 26.74 6.84
CA ALA A 174 -19.87 27.53 7.23
C ALA A 174 -20.88 26.73 8.04
N THR A 175 -21.17 25.50 7.61
CA THR A 175 -22.08 24.57 8.31
C THR A 175 -21.57 24.21 9.71
N LEU A 176 -20.29 23.91 9.82
CA LEU A 176 -19.62 23.62 11.11
C LEU A 176 -19.67 24.84 12.04
N ARG A 177 -19.41 26.03 11.50
CA ARG A 177 -19.47 27.29 12.27
C ARG A 177 -20.87 27.59 12.79
N VAL A 178 -21.90 27.42 11.96
CA VAL A 178 -23.31 27.64 12.36
C VAL A 178 -23.73 26.65 13.44
N ALA A 179 -23.24 25.41 13.36
CA ALA A 179 -23.49 24.39 14.37
C ALA A 179 -22.66 24.54 15.66
N GLY A 180 -21.77 25.56 15.73
CA GLY A 180 -20.91 25.77 16.90
C GLY A 180 -19.82 24.72 17.09
N VAL A 181 -19.47 23.98 16.04
CA VAL A 181 -18.41 22.98 16.08
C VAL A 181 -17.06 23.64 16.06
N GLU A 182 -16.25 23.43 17.10
CA GLU A 182 -14.87 23.89 17.15
C GLU A 182 -14.00 23.02 16.26
N VAL A 183 -13.29 23.66 15.32
CA VAL A 183 -12.38 23.02 14.36
C VAL A 183 -10.95 23.27 14.78
N GLN A 184 -10.19 22.21 15.03
CA GLN A 184 -8.78 22.25 15.43
C GLN A 184 -7.93 21.51 14.38
N ASP A 185 -6.66 21.91 14.20
CA ASP A 185 -5.68 21.26 13.30
C ASP A 185 -6.25 21.01 11.89
N MET A 186 -6.81 22.04 11.29
CA MET A 186 -7.44 21.95 9.96
C MET A 186 -6.40 21.89 8.85
N GLU A 187 -6.58 20.94 7.94
CA GLU A 187 -5.81 20.86 6.69
C GLU A 187 -6.70 20.49 5.50
N ILE A 188 -6.28 20.87 4.31
CA ILE A 188 -6.89 20.46 3.06
C ILE A 188 -5.87 19.59 2.34
N ARG A 189 -6.18 18.30 2.18
CA ARG A 189 -5.30 17.35 1.50
C ARG A 189 -5.89 16.86 0.18
N ARG A 190 -5.04 16.35 -0.69
CA ARG A 190 -5.49 15.60 -1.86
C ARG A 190 -6.02 14.23 -1.42
N PRO A 191 -7.01 13.68 -2.13
CA PRO A 191 -7.42 12.30 -1.92
C PRO A 191 -6.25 11.35 -2.11
N ASP A 192 -6.17 10.31 -1.28
CA ASP A 192 -5.23 9.22 -1.39
C ASP A 192 -5.93 7.94 -1.89
N LEU A 193 -5.16 6.86 -2.03
CA LEU A 193 -5.70 5.60 -2.50
C LEU A 193 -6.75 5.02 -1.54
N GLU A 194 -6.72 5.38 -0.25
CA GLU A 194 -7.73 4.97 0.72
C GLU A 194 -9.10 5.60 0.42
N ASP A 195 -9.12 6.87 0.05
CA ASP A 195 -10.33 7.58 -0.35
C ASP A 195 -10.93 6.96 -1.63
N VAL A 196 -10.08 6.65 -2.63
CA VAL A 196 -10.49 5.94 -3.85
C VAL A 196 -11.06 4.56 -3.52
N PHE A 197 -10.38 3.79 -2.68
CA PHE A 197 -10.81 2.46 -2.27
C PHE A 197 -12.18 2.48 -1.62
N LEU A 198 -12.44 3.41 -0.71
CA LEU A 198 -13.72 3.54 -0.05
C LEU A 198 -14.84 3.92 -1.02
N GLN A 199 -14.58 4.82 -1.98
CA GLN A 199 -15.55 5.17 -3.03
C GLN A 199 -15.91 3.96 -3.89
N VAL A 200 -14.93 3.19 -4.33
CA VAL A 200 -15.13 1.98 -5.15
C VAL A 200 -15.88 0.91 -4.35
N MET A 201 -15.55 0.72 -3.06
CA MET A 201 -16.18 -0.29 -2.22
C MET A 201 -17.59 0.07 -1.79
N SER A 202 -17.92 1.36 -1.61
CA SER A 202 -19.28 1.82 -1.28
C SER A 202 -20.25 1.78 -2.48
N GLY A 203 -19.73 1.62 -3.70
CA GLY A 203 -20.55 1.61 -4.91
C GLY A 203 -21.06 2.99 -5.34
N THR A 204 -20.57 4.08 -4.73
CA THR A 204 -21.01 5.45 -5.02
C THR A 204 -20.46 5.96 -6.37
N SER A 205 -19.52 5.25 -6.98
CA SER A 205 -18.93 5.57 -8.31
C SER A 205 -19.10 4.42 -9.30
N ALA A 206 -20.31 3.84 -9.41
CA ALA A 206 -20.61 2.79 -10.41
C ALA A 206 -20.83 3.32 -11.83
N SER A 207 -20.26 4.47 -12.19
CA SER A 207 -20.33 4.99 -13.55
C SER A 207 -18.92 5.23 -14.07
N ASN A 208 -18.45 4.31 -14.93
CA ASN A 208 -17.27 4.47 -15.78
C ASN A 208 -15.88 4.50 -15.12
N ILE A 209 -15.49 3.43 -14.43
CA ILE A 209 -14.08 3.03 -14.53
C ILE A 209 -14.05 2.04 -15.69
N PRO A 210 -13.53 2.41 -16.88
CA PRO A 210 -13.43 1.47 -17.97
C PRO A 210 -12.49 0.35 -17.54
N LEU A 211 -12.96 -0.89 -17.59
CA LEU A 211 -12.08 -2.03 -17.72
C LEU A 211 -11.42 -1.84 -19.10
N SER A 212 -10.36 -1.04 -19.17
CA SER A 212 -9.58 -0.93 -20.39
C SER A 212 -9.15 -2.34 -20.75
N GLU A 213 -9.53 -2.78 -21.95
CA GLU A 213 -9.26 -4.09 -22.50
C GLU A 213 -7.85 -4.53 -22.13
N VAL A 214 -7.77 -5.63 -21.41
CA VAL A 214 -6.52 -6.33 -21.13
C VAL A 214 -6.06 -6.90 -22.47
N ALA A 215 -5.31 -6.11 -23.24
CA ALA A 215 -4.44 -6.67 -24.26
C ALA A 215 -3.34 -7.42 -23.53
N LEU A 216 -3.38 -8.75 -23.63
CA LEU A 216 -2.34 -9.68 -23.24
C LEU A 216 -1.05 -9.44 -24.04
#